data_6c0084b794de790cad5a1b453c9e6f41
#
_entry.id   6c0084b794de790cad5a1b453c9e6f41
#
_cell.length_a   1.000
_cell.length_b   1.000
_cell.length_c   1.000
_cell.angle_alpha   90.00
_cell.angle_beta   90.00
_cell.angle_gamma   90.00
#
_symmetry.space_group_name_H-M   'P 1'
#
loop_
_entity.id
_entity.type
_entity.pdbx_description
1 polymer ?
#
loop_
_entity_poly.entity_id
_entity_poly.type
_entity_poly.pdbx_seq_one_letter_code
_entity_poly.pdbx_strand_id
1 'polypeptide(L)'
;MVALAGLRHTFTDNSQGAAVIKPELPSNEAERLAALRQYDVLDTPAERAFDDLTMIASTLCETQMAAVVLVDEYRQWFKSAHGAPRSQAPRDISFCAHAILRPDEVLMVDDTLLDPRFHDNPMVVGSGGGRFYAGAPLVTSQGMALGSLCVFDQTPAHLREDQRQALQALSRQASHLLELRLAGRQLRQQLHEREWYEQQMAGYYAQMDTLNADLVEQTRTDPLTGLPNRRAFAVALAAATEQARAVGQPLSVALLDVDHFKTVNDVHGHDQGDAVLRELSTLLRAHMAGAGTIARYGGEEFVLLLPNADLLQARVQCEYLRQSVAAMTIALPVTVSIGVATLYPQESVEAVIKRADQALYAAKRGGRDQVVALE
;
A
#
# COMPACT_ATOMS: atom_id res chain seq x y z
N MET A 1 -52.91 -24.44 6.41
CA MET A 1 -51.65 -25.19 6.26
C MET A 1 -51.92 -26.42 5.38
N VAL A 2 -52.12 -26.19 4.08
CA VAL A 2 -52.26 -27.29 3.07
C VAL A 2 -51.73 -26.77 1.75
N ALA A 3 -50.78 -27.51 1.17
CA ALA A 3 -50.33 -27.55 -0.22
C ALA A 3 -49.48 -26.37 -0.79
N LEU A 4 -48.20 -26.35 -0.46
CA LEU A 4 -47.13 -25.73 -1.29
C LEU A 4 -46.01 -26.74 -1.58
N ALA A 5 -46.38 -28.00 -1.87
CA ALA A 5 -45.46 -29.09 -2.19
C ALA A 5 -45.54 -29.50 -3.64
N GLY A 6 -45.53 -28.59 -4.61
CA GLY A 6 -45.77 -28.93 -6.02
C GLY A 6 -45.01 -28.18 -7.09
N LEU A 7 -43.94 -27.45 -6.77
CA LEU A 7 -43.16 -26.72 -7.80
C LEU A 7 -41.71 -27.24 -7.94
N ARG A 8 -41.52 -28.55 -7.81
CA ARG A 8 -40.37 -29.26 -8.40
C ARG A 8 -40.83 -29.88 -9.70
N HIS A 9 -41.08 -29.08 -10.72
CA HIS A 9 -41.21 -29.62 -12.08
C HIS A 9 -40.10 -29.01 -12.96
N THR A 10 -39.16 -29.82 -13.29
CA THR A 10 -38.45 -29.74 -14.55
C THR A 10 -39.47 -29.48 -15.66
N PHE A 11 -39.31 -28.33 -16.34
CA PHE A 11 -40.06 -28.06 -17.54
C PHE A 11 -39.73 -29.11 -18.57
N THR A 12 -40.52 -30.20 -18.66
CA THR A 12 -40.49 -31.11 -19.77
C THR A 12 -41.13 -30.42 -20.95
N ASP A 13 -40.40 -30.36 -22.03
CA ASP A 13 -40.82 -29.88 -23.35
C ASP A 13 -42.03 -30.68 -23.81
N ASN A 14 -43.20 -30.05 -23.76
CA ASN A 14 -44.42 -30.56 -24.34
C ASN A 14 -44.92 -29.58 -25.38
N SER A 15 -44.17 -29.44 -26.48
CA SER A 15 -44.47 -28.58 -27.63
C SER A 15 -45.54 -29.17 -28.55
N GLN A 16 -46.82 -28.99 -28.21
CA GLN A 16 -47.92 -28.94 -29.19
C GLN A 16 -48.96 -27.92 -28.74
N GLY A 17 -48.81 -26.64 -29.16
CA GLY A 17 -49.79 -25.61 -28.96
C GLY A 17 -49.14 -24.25 -29.14
N ALA A 18 -49.82 -23.31 -29.77
CA ALA A 18 -49.50 -21.91 -30.07
C ALA A 18 -48.09 -21.38 -29.74
N ALA A 19 -47.41 -20.81 -30.71
CA ALA A 19 -46.05 -20.29 -30.51
C ALA A 19 -46.08 -19.02 -29.62
N VAL A 20 -45.58 -19.14 -28.38
CA VAL A 20 -45.34 -18.00 -27.50
C VAL A 20 -44.63 -16.87 -28.25
N ILE A 21 -45.15 -15.64 -28.19
CA ILE A 21 -44.45 -14.47 -28.77
C ILE A 21 -43.21 -14.20 -27.94
N LYS A 22 -42.07 -14.53 -28.49
CA LYS A 22 -40.74 -14.29 -27.85
C LYS A 22 -40.47 -12.80 -27.84
N PRO A 23 -39.86 -12.29 -26.72
CA PRO A 23 -39.41 -10.92 -26.70
C PRO A 23 -38.31 -10.66 -27.72
N GLU A 24 -38.34 -9.52 -28.39
CA GLU A 24 -37.27 -9.07 -29.27
C GLU A 24 -35.97 -8.84 -28.43
N LEU A 25 -34.85 -8.86 -29.11
CA LEU A 25 -33.59 -8.44 -28.49
C LEU A 25 -33.47 -6.91 -28.55
N PRO A 26 -33.07 -6.24 -27.48
CA PRO A 26 -32.71 -4.83 -27.53
C PRO A 26 -31.62 -4.57 -28.59
N SER A 27 -31.63 -3.42 -29.23
CA SER A 27 -30.65 -3.04 -30.25
C SER A 27 -29.22 -2.99 -29.71
N ASN A 28 -29.06 -2.80 -28.38
CA ASN A 28 -27.79 -2.75 -27.64
C ASN A 28 -27.55 -4.00 -26.81
N GLU A 29 -28.09 -5.17 -27.19
CA GLU A 29 -28.04 -6.39 -26.39
C GLU A 29 -26.63 -6.81 -25.99
N ALA A 30 -25.66 -6.70 -26.87
CA ALA A 30 -24.28 -7.08 -26.57
C ALA A 30 -23.67 -6.21 -25.45
N GLU A 31 -23.91 -4.89 -25.49
CA GLU A 31 -23.44 -3.93 -24.49
C GLU A 31 -24.20 -4.14 -23.16
N ARG A 32 -25.52 -4.38 -23.22
CA ARG A 32 -26.35 -4.69 -22.07
C ARG A 32 -25.86 -5.96 -21.33
N LEU A 33 -25.59 -7.04 -22.06
CA LEU A 33 -25.04 -8.26 -21.48
C LEU A 33 -23.63 -8.08 -20.93
N ALA A 34 -22.79 -7.30 -21.60
CA ALA A 34 -21.47 -6.95 -21.08
C ALA A 34 -21.59 -6.16 -19.76
N ALA A 35 -22.49 -5.17 -19.71
CA ALA A 35 -22.79 -4.45 -18.48
C ALA A 35 -23.29 -5.41 -17.39
N LEU A 36 -24.27 -6.27 -17.65
CA LEU A 36 -24.81 -7.23 -16.67
C LEU A 36 -23.69 -8.12 -16.07
N ARG A 37 -22.75 -8.59 -16.90
CA ARG A 37 -21.60 -9.39 -16.44
C ARG A 37 -20.67 -8.63 -15.53
N GLN A 38 -20.49 -7.32 -15.72
CA GLN A 38 -19.64 -6.50 -14.84
C GLN A 38 -20.14 -6.44 -13.41
N TYR A 39 -21.48 -6.47 -13.22
CA TYR A 39 -22.09 -6.47 -11.88
C TYR A 39 -21.86 -7.79 -11.12
N ASP A 40 -21.58 -8.88 -11.82
CA ASP A 40 -21.35 -10.23 -11.26
C ASP A 40 -22.38 -10.57 -10.18
N VAL A 41 -23.63 -10.32 -10.52
CA VAL A 41 -24.77 -10.47 -9.63
C VAL A 41 -25.55 -11.77 -9.86
N LEU A 42 -25.42 -12.35 -11.06
CA LEU A 42 -26.06 -13.61 -11.40
C LEU A 42 -25.50 -14.74 -10.54
N ASP A 43 -26.38 -15.70 -10.20
CA ASP A 43 -26.06 -16.88 -9.41
C ASP A 43 -25.48 -16.59 -8.00
N THR A 44 -25.68 -15.36 -7.51
CA THR A 44 -25.23 -14.94 -6.18
C THR A 44 -26.28 -15.24 -5.10
N PRO A 45 -25.86 -15.38 -3.83
CA PRO A 45 -26.78 -15.56 -2.71
C PRO A 45 -27.83 -14.47 -2.57
N ALA A 46 -28.85 -14.74 -1.77
CA ALA A 46 -29.83 -13.76 -1.33
C ALA A 46 -29.17 -12.57 -0.64
N GLU A 47 -29.71 -11.37 -0.90
CA GLU A 47 -29.32 -10.14 -0.23
C GLU A 47 -30.56 -9.43 0.30
N ARG A 48 -30.57 -9.19 1.62
CA ARG A 48 -31.74 -8.61 2.31
C ARG A 48 -32.23 -7.30 1.70
N ALA A 49 -31.32 -6.46 1.20
CA ALA A 49 -31.70 -5.20 0.59
C ALA A 49 -32.60 -5.37 -0.63
N PHE A 50 -32.40 -6.40 -1.46
CA PHE A 50 -33.28 -6.70 -2.57
C PHE A 50 -34.61 -7.37 -2.09
N ASP A 51 -34.53 -8.18 -1.03
CA ASP A 51 -35.73 -8.81 -0.44
C ASP A 51 -36.65 -7.78 0.19
N ASP A 52 -36.12 -6.77 0.85
CA ASP A 52 -36.87 -5.65 1.41
C ASP A 52 -37.60 -4.87 0.27
N LEU A 53 -36.92 -4.63 -0.88
CA LEU A 53 -37.53 -3.95 -2.03
C LEU A 53 -38.67 -4.75 -2.64
N THR A 54 -38.55 -6.08 -2.78
CA THR A 54 -39.61 -6.92 -3.30
C THR A 54 -40.81 -6.98 -2.35
N MET A 55 -40.58 -7.07 -1.04
CA MET A 55 -41.63 -7.01 -0.04
C MET A 55 -42.40 -5.68 -0.08
N ILE A 56 -41.68 -4.56 -0.14
CA ILE A 56 -42.28 -3.22 -0.23
C ILE A 56 -43.08 -3.07 -1.52
N ALA A 57 -42.53 -3.53 -2.67
CA ALA A 57 -43.21 -3.45 -3.96
C ALA A 57 -44.54 -4.23 -3.94
N SER A 58 -44.54 -5.47 -3.43
CA SER A 58 -45.73 -6.30 -3.27
C SER A 58 -46.77 -5.59 -2.39
N THR A 59 -46.34 -5.03 -1.26
CA THR A 59 -47.27 -4.33 -0.33
C THR A 59 -47.83 -3.07 -0.94
N LEU A 60 -47.03 -2.22 -1.58
CA LEU A 60 -47.47 -0.94 -2.16
C LEU A 60 -48.37 -1.15 -3.38
N CYS A 61 -48.09 -2.15 -4.20
CA CYS A 61 -48.89 -2.47 -5.38
C CYS A 61 -50.08 -3.37 -5.07
N GLU A 62 -50.26 -3.80 -3.81
CA GLU A 62 -51.33 -4.69 -3.36
C GLU A 62 -51.36 -6.00 -4.16
N THR A 63 -50.19 -6.57 -4.48
CA THR A 63 -50.04 -7.79 -5.26
C THR A 63 -49.48 -8.93 -4.43
N GLN A 64 -49.80 -10.16 -4.81
CA GLN A 64 -49.32 -11.35 -4.08
C GLN A 64 -47.82 -11.63 -4.26
N MET A 65 -47.28 -11.21 -5.38
CA MET A 65 -45.90 -11.52 -5.75
C MET A 65 -45.16 -10.28 -6.26
N ALA A 66 -43.88 -10.19 -5.90
CA ALA A 66 -42.93 -9.23 -6.48
C ALA A 66 -41.56 -9.86 -6.66
N ALA A 67 -40.80 -9.41 -7.65
CA ALA A 67 -39.46 -9.92 -7.88
C ALA A 67 -38.54 -8.84 -8.46
N VAL A 68 -37.25 -8.94 -8.09
CA VAL A 68 -36.13 -8.31 -8.82
C VAL A 68 -35.59 -9.38 -9.75
N VAL A 69 -35.74 -9.17 -11.05
CA VAL A 69 -35.36 -10.13 -12.09
C VAL A 69 -34.32 -9.52 -13.01
N LEU A 70 -33.27 -10.25 -13.28
CA LEU A 70 -32.23 -9.91 -14.25
C LEU A 70 -32.40 -10.75 -15.51
N VAL A 71 -32.26 -10.13 -16.68
CA VAL A 71 -32.40 -10.79 -17.97
C VAL A 71 -31.05 -11.09 -18.57
N ASP A 72 -30.67 -12.37 -18.49
CA ASP A 72 -29.44 -12.92 -19.06
C ASP A 72 -29.67 -13.31 -20.54
N GLU A 73 -28.65 -13.84 -21.19
CA GLU A 73 -28.65 -14.23 -22.61
C GLU A 73 -29.75 -15.21 -22.96
N TYR A 74 -29.95 -16.27 -22.13
CA TYR A 74 -30.93 -17.35 -22.41
C TYR A 74 -31.96 -17.50 -21.29
N ARG A 75 -31.85 -16.78 -20.19
CA ARG A 75 -32.71 -16.93 -19.02
C ARG A 75 -33.04 -15.60 -18.37
N GLN A 76 -34.16 -15.57 -17.65
CA GLN A 76 -34.38 -14.62 -16.57
C GLN A 76 -33.96 -15.24 -15.25
N TRP A 77 -33.27 -14.48 -14.41
CA TRP A 77 -32.77 -14.95 -13.11
C TRP A 77 -33.28 -14.03 -11.99
N PHE A 78 -33.79 -14.64 -10.92
CA PHE A 78 -34.45 -13.92 -9.83
C PHE A 78 -33.41 -13.61 -8.74
N LYS A 79 -33.00 -12.35 -8.64
CA LYS A 79 -32.15 -11.88 -7.55
C LYS A 79 -32.90 -11.91 -6.21
N SER A 80 -34.18 -11.51 -6.22
CA SER A 80 -35.08 -11.56 -5.08
C SER A 80 -36.49 -11.88 -5.56
N ALA A 81 -37.28 -12.57 -4.72
CA ALA A 81 -38.68 -12.84 -4.94
C ALA A 81 -39.42 -12.84 -3.62
N HIS A 82 -40.59 -12.15 -3.59
CA HIS A 82 -41.56 -12.16 -2.50
C HIS A 82 -42.82 -12.84 -2.99
N GLY A 83 -43.44 -13.70 -2.17
CA GLY A 83 -44.66 -14.43 -2.53
C GLY A 83 -44.45 -15.58 -3.52
N ALA A 84 -43.25 -15.76 -4.05
CA ALA A 84 -42.85 -16.85 -4.96
C ALA A 84 -41.47 -17.38 -4.64
N PRO A 85 -41.13 -18.65 -5.00
CA PRO A 85 -39.77 -19.17 -4.84
C PRO A 85 -38.83 -18.44 -5.79
N ARG A 86 -37.59 -18.21 -5.34
CA ARG A 86 -36.52 -17.77 -6.22
C ARG A 86 -36.23 -18.86 -7.24
N SER A 87 -36.23 -18.50 -8.49
CA SER A 87 -36.06 -19.44 -9.59
C SER A 87 -35.37 -18.77 -10.77
N GLN A 88 -35.24 -19.50 -11.83
CA GLN A 88 -34.88 -19.02 -13.16
C GLN A 88 -35.88 -19.61 -14.15
N ALA A 89 -36.08 -18.93 -15.26
CA ALA A 89 -36.92 -19.42 -16.35
C ALA A 89 -36.30 -19.04 -17.70
N PRO A 90 -36.66 -19.74 -18.79
CA PRO A 90 -36.20 -19.35 -20.12
C PRO A 90 -36.53 -17.91 -20.45
N ARG A 91 -35.61 -17.22 -21.12
CA ARG A 91 -35.81 -15.83 -21.56
C ARG A 91 -37.00 -15.68 -22.49
N ASP A 92 -37.22 -16.68 -23.34
CA ASP A 92 -38.27 -16.69 -24.36
C ASP A 92 -39.69 -16.51 -23.80
N ILE A 93 -39.92 -16.87 -22.55
CA ILE A 93 -41.21 -16.73 -21.86
C ILE A 93 -41.24 -15.57 -20.85
N SER A 94 -40.19 -14.74 -20.82
CA SER A 94 -39.98 -13.71 -19.78
C SER A 94 -40.77 -12.45 -20.07
N PHE A 95 -41.62 -12.04 -19.15
CA PHE A 95 -42.24 -10.71 -19.13
C PHE A 95 -41.19 -9.60 -18.96
N CYS A 96 -40.21 -9.84 -18.12
CA CYS A 96 -39.13 -8.89 -17.85
C CYS A 96 -38.27 -8.62 -19.11
N ALA A 97 -38.14 -9.63 -20.00
CA ALA A 97 -37.47 -9.45 -21.27
C ALA A 97 -38.22 -8.56 -22.26
N HIS A 98 -39.57 -8.48 -22.15
CA HIS A 98 -40.36 -7.47 -22.84
C HIS A 98 -40.24 -6.09 -22.18
N ALA A 99 -40.14 -6.04 -20.83
CA ALA A 99 -40.05 -4.76 -20.11
C ALA A 99 -38.75 -4.02 -20.44
N ILE A 100 -37.62 -4.69 -20.59
CA ILE A 100 -36.32 -4.05 -20.90
C ILE A 100 -36.24 -3.41 -22.27
N LEU A 101 -37.19 -3.69 -23.18
CA LEU A 101 -37.24 -3.07 -24.51
C LEU A 101 -37.60 -1.58 -24.47
N ARG A 102 -38.23 -1.14 -23.37
CA ARG A 102 -38.58 0.26 -23.12
C ARG A 102 -38.09 0.70 -21.76
N PRO A 103 -36.82 1.09 -21.66
CA PRO A 103 -36.17 1.38 -20.37
C PRO A 103 -36.85 2.48 -19.53
N ASP A 104 -37.55 3.39 -20.17
CA ASP A 104 -38.16 4.56 -19.54
C ASP A 104 -39.61 4.35 -19.11
N GLU A 105 -40.21 3.20 -19.45
CA GLU A 105 -41.63 2.91 -19.22
C GLU A 105 -41.81 1.71 -18.30
N VAL A 106 -42.85 1.74 -17.47
CA VAL A 106 -43.34 0.55 -16.78
C VAL A 106 -44.19 -0.26 -17.77
N LEU A 107 -43.75 -1.50 -18.04
CA LEU A 107 -44.60 -2.43 -18.78
C LEU A 107 -45.74 -2.88 -17.88
N MET A 108 -46.99 -2.55 -18.25
CA MET A 108 -48.19 -2.90 -17.51
C MET A 108 -49.09 -3.78 -18.37
N VAL A 109 -49.55 -4.88 -17.79
CA VAL A 109 -50.46 -5.86 -18.43
C VAL A 109 -51.57 -6.17 -17.44
N ASP A 110 -52.72 -5.52 -17.61
CA ASP A 110 -53.85 -5.57 -16.67
C ASP A 110 -54.52 -6.95 -16.64
N ASP A 111 -54.56 -7.65 -17.76
CA ASP A 111 -54.94 -9.05 -17.85
C ASP A 111 -54.10 -9.77 -18.92
N THR A 112 -53.25 -10.66 -18.49
CA THR A 112 -52.31 -11.38 -19.34
C THR A 112 -53.02 -12.32 -20.35
N LEU A 113 -54.22 -12.81 -20.06
CA LEU A 113 -54.98 -13.62 -21.01
C LEU A 113 -55.60 -12.79 -22.16
N LEU A 114 -55.70 -11.48 -21.98
CA LEU A 114 -56.19 -10.56 -23.01
C LEU A 114 -55.05 -9.90 -23.82
N ASP A 115 -53.81 -10.04 -23.37
CA ASP A 115 -52.64 -9.46 -24.07
C ASP A 115 -52.11 -10.45 -25.11
N PRO A 116 -52.06 -10.04 -26.40
CA PRO A 116 -51.60 -10.93 -27.48
C PRO A 116 -50.19 -11.51 -27.27
N ARG A 117 -49.33 -10.84 -26.48
CA ARG A 117 -47.96 -11.28 -26.21
C ARG A 117 -47.90 -12.40 -25.19
N PHE A 118 -48.91 -12.55 -24.32
CA PHE A 118 -48.80 -13.38 -23.13
C PHE A 118 -49.93 -14.39 -22.93
N HIS A 119 -51.03 -14.32 -23.68
CA HIS A 119 -52.22 -15.14 -23.47
C HIS A 119 -51.99 -16.66 -23.53
N ASP A 120 -50.94 -17.09 -24.24
CA ASP A 120 -50.54 -18.52 -24.39
C ASP A 120 -49.22 -18.84 -23.65
N ASN A 121 -48.66 -17.85 -22.93
CA ASN A 121 -47.43 -18.00 -22.17
C ASN A 121 -47.58 -19.08 -21.07
N PRO A 122 -46.62 -20.06 -20.94
CA PRO A 122 -46.70 -21.09 -19.91
C PRO A 122 -46.81 -20.55 -18.48
N MET A 123 -46.33 -19.34 -18.21
CA MET A 123 -46.47 -18.67 -16.91
C MET A 123 -47.89 -18.13 -16.68
N VAL A 124 -48.70 -18.03 -17.71
CA VAL A 124 -50.12 -17.60 -17.67
C VAL A 124 -51.08 -18.77 -17.68
N VAL A 125 -50.89 -19.74 -18.60
CA VAL A 125 -51.82 -20.84 -18.77
C VAL A 125 -51.56 -22.01 -17.83
N GLY A 126 -50.42 -22.03 -17.11
CA GLY A 126 -50.07 -23.04 -16.13
C GLY A 126 -50.90 -22.97 -14.84
N SER A 127 -50.82 -24.02 -14.01
CA SER A 127 -51.47 -24.02 -12.70
C SER A 127 -50.95 -22.90 -11.79
N GLY A 128 -51.75 -21.89 -11.47
CA GLY A 128 -51.38 -20.70 -10.71
C GLY A 128 -50.84 -19.56 -11.58
N GLY A 129 -51.24 -19.53 -12.86
CA GLY A 129 -50.79 -18.53 -13.82
C GLY A 129 -51.11 -17.10 -13.43
N GLY A 130 -50.16 -16.21 -13.63
CA GLY A 130 -50.31 -14.79 -13.35
C GLY A 130 -51.23 -14.12 -14.35
N ARG A 131 -52.23 -13.38 -13.82
CA ARG A 131 -53.23 -12.64 -14.61
C ARG A 131 -52.85 -11.17 -14.74
N PHE A 132 -52.08 -10.63 -13.83
CA PHE A 132 -51.60 -9.26 -13.82
C PHE A 132 -50.07 -9.25 -13.79
N TYR A 133 -49.47 -8.32 -14.52
CA TYR A 133 -48.04 -8.02 -14.49
C TYR A 133 -47.78 -6.51 -14.58
N ALA A 134 -46.91 -5.98 -13.73
CA ALA A 134 -46.30 -4.70 -13.96
C ALA A 134 -44.78 -4.78 -13.66
N GLY A 135 -43.96 -4.31 -14.60
CA GLY A 135 -42.50 -4.34 -14.46
C GLY A 135 -41.84 -3.01 -14.80
N ALA A 136 -41.11 -2.46 -13.83
CA ALA A 136 -40.29 -1.27 -14.00
C ALA A 136 -38.84 -1.68 -14.30
N PRO A 137 -38.26 -1.27 -15.42
CA PRO A 137 -36.92 -1.65 -15.80
C PRO A 137 -35.86 -1.21 -14.80
N LEU A 138 -34.85 -2.06 -14.59
CA LEU A 138 -33.63 -1.77 -13.81
C LEU A 138 -32.62 -1.16 -14.77
N VAL A 139 -32.50 0.15 -14.75
CA VAL A 139 -31.64 0.90 -15.66
C VAL A 139 -30.38 1.35 -14.92
N THR A 140 -29.21 1.07 -15.50
CA THR A 140 -27.91 1.52 -14.98
C THR A 140 -27.69 3.01 -15.23
N SER A 141 -26.70 3.59 -14.59
CA SER A 141 -26.24 4.96 -14.83
C SER A 141 -25.83 5.22 -16.29
N GLN A 142 -25.52 4.15 -17.05
CA GLN A 142 -25.17 4.19 -18.48
C GLN A 142 -26.39 3.95 -19.40
N GLY A 143 -27.59 3.85 -18.86
CA GLY A 143 -28.81 3.64 -19.64
C GLY A 143 -29.07 2.18 -20.04
N MET A 144 -28.34 1.20 -19.50
CA MET A 144 -28.55 -0.21 -19.81
C MET A 144 -29.66 -0.81 -18.94
N ALA A 145 -30.69 -1.36 -19.55
CA ALA A 145 -31.75 -2.07 -18.84
C ALA A 145 -31.35 -3.53 -18.58
N LEU A 146 -30.97 -3.83 -17.34
CA LEU A 146 -30.44 -5.15 -16.96
C LEU A 146 -31.54 -6.17 -16.64
N GLY A 147 -32.76 -5.70 -16.34
CA GLY A 147 -33.87 -6.50 -15.91
C GLY A 147 -35.00 -5.63 -15.45
N SER A 148 -35.86 -6.10 -14.54
CA SER A 148 -36.95 -5.29 -13.96
C SER A 148 -37.23 -5.63 -12.49
N LEU A 149 -37.70 -4.65 -11.75
CA LEU A 149 -38.51 -4.88 -10.55
C LEU A 149 -39.96 -5.05 -11.00
N CYS A 150 -40.56 -6.18 -10.72
CA CYS A 150 -41.87 -6.49 -11.19
C CYS A 150 -42.78 -7.02 -10.09
N VAL A 151 -44.07 -6.81 -10.29
CA VAL A 151 -45.15 -7.34 -9.46
C VAL A 151 -46.08 -8.19 -10.31
N PHE A 152 -46.66 -9.23 -9.71
CA PHE A 152 -47.56 -10.18 -10.33
C PHE A 152 -48.76 -10.45 -9.43
N ASP A 153 -49.91 -10.75 -10.05
CA ASP A 153 -51.07 -11.26 -9.33
C ASP A 153 -51.79 -12.34 -10.14
N GLN A 154 -52.50 -13.22 -9.46
CA GLN A 154 -53.33 -14.27 -10.06
C GLN A 154 -54.72 -13.76 -10.51
N THR A 155 -55.03 -12.52 -10.18
CA THR A 155 -56.27 -11.81 -10.60
C THR A 155 -55.90 -10.62 -11.48
N PRO A 156 -56.72 -10.29 -12.49
CA PRO A 156 -56.54 -9.07 -13.25
C PRO A 156 -56.54 -7.84 -12.32
N ALA A 157 -55.64 -6.92 -12.57
CA ALA A 157 -55.50 -5.70 -11.77
C ALA A 157 -55.00 -4.54 -12.63
N HIS A 158 -55.06 -3.34 -12.08
CA HIS A 158 -54.52 -2.14 -12.69
C HIS A 158 -53.83 -1.30 -11.60
N LEU A 159 -52.56 -0.91 -11.81
CA LEU A 159 -51.92 -0.01 -10.86
C LEU A 159 -52.44 1.42 -11.02
N ARG A 160 -52.76 2.02 -9.90
CA ARG A 160 -52.95 3.46 -9.83
C ARG A 160 -51.66 4.20 -10.16
N GLU A 161 -51.78 5.44 -10.53
CA GLU A 161 -50.60 6.25 -10.90
C GLU A 161 -49.58 6.39 -9.77
N ASP A 162 -50.03 6.51 -8.51
CA ASP A 162 -49.16 6.54 -7.32
C ASP A 162 -48.40 5.21 -7.13
N GLN A 163 -49.07 4.07 -7.36
CA GLN A 163 -48.42 2.75 -7.29
C GLN A 163 -47.42 2.55 -8.43
N ARG A 164 -47.72 2.98 -9.64
CA ARG A 164 -46.84 2.94 -10.79
C ARG A 164 -45.56 3.77 -10.54
N GLN A 165 -45.72 4.99 -10.01
CA GLN A 165 -44.57 5.86 -9.65
C GLN A 165 -43.74 5.27 -8.50
N ALA A 166 -44.41 4.64 -7.51
CA ALA A 166 -43.73 3.96 -6.43
C ALA A 166 -42.90 2.77 -6.95
N LEU A 167 -43.44 1.95 -7.87
CA LEU A 167 -42.74 0.84 -8.49
C LEU A 167 -41.49 1.32 -9.26
N GLN A 168 -41.62 2.42 -10.02
CA GLN A 168 -40.48 3.05 -10.70
C GLN A 168 -39.43 3.56 -9.70
N ALA A 169 -39.85 4.16 -8.59
CA ALA A 169 -38.94 4.64 -7.58
C ALA A 169 -38.14 3.48 -6.93
N LEU A 170 -38.85 2.39 -6.61
CA LEU A 170 -38.21 1.18 -6.06
C LEU A 170 -37.27 0.51 -7.07
N SER A 171 -37.64 0.51 -8.38
CA SER A 171 -36.73 0.02 -9.43
C SER A 171 -35.45 0.83 -9.51
N ARG A 172 -35.50 2.16 -9.39
CA ARG A 172 -34.30 2.99 -9.30
C ARG A 172 -33.44 2.64 -8.07
N GLN A 173 -34.10 2.35 -6.91
CA GLN A 173 -33.34 1.92 -5.72
C GLN A 173 -32.68 0.56 -5.93
N ALA A 174 -33.36 -0.39 -6.61
CA ALA A 174 -32.76 -1.66 -6.97
C ALA A 174 -31.55 -1.48 -7.91
N SER A 175 -31.65 -0.57 -8.89
CA SER A 175 -30.52 -0.19 -9.76
C SER A 175 -29.36 0.41 -8.97
N HIS A 176 -29.64 1.32 -8.02
CA HIS A 176 -28.62 1.90 -7.16
C HIS A 176 -27.91 0.84 -6.27
N LEU A 177 -28.66 -0.16 -5.78
CA LEU A 177 -28.05 -1.28 -5.04
C LEU A 177 -27.07 -2.08 -5.91
N LEU A 178 -27.41 -2.31 -7.19
CA LEU A 178 -26.50 -2.95 -8.14
C LEU A 178 -25.24 -2.11 -8.35
N GLU A 179 -25.37 -0.78 -8.55
CA GLU A 179 -24.24 0.14 -8.71
C GLU A 179 -23.33 0.15 -7.46
N LEU A 180 -23.92 0.23 -6.26
CA LEU A 180 -23.15 0.17 -5.00
C LEU A 180 -22.41 -1.16 -4.83
N ARG A 181 -23.03 -2.27 -5.25
CA ARG A 181 -22.39 -3.59 -5.26
C ARG A 181 -21.14 -3.59 -6.17
N LEU A 182 -21.28 -3.08 -7.39
CA LEU A 182 -20.19 -2.97 -8.36
C LEU A 182 -19.04 -2.10 -7.81
N ALA A 183 -19.38 -0.89 -7.34
CA ALA A 183 -18.41 0.04 -6.77
C ALA A 183 -17.68 -0.56 -5.55
N GLY A 184 -18.41 -1.25 -4.67
CA GLY A 184 -17.81 -1.92 -3.51
C GLY A 184 -16.87 -3.07 -3.88
N ARG A 185 -17.11 -3.77 -4.99
CA ARG A 185 -16.20 -4.80 -5.51
C ARG A 185 -14.94 -4.17 -6.10
N GLN A 186 -15.09 -3.16 -6.94
CA GLN A 186 -13.96 -2.45 -7.54
C GLN A 186 -13.05 -1.85 -6.48
N LEU A 187 -13.65 -1.22 -5.45
CA LEU A 187 -12.87 -0.67 -4.34
C LEU A 187 -12.08 -1.74 -3.56
N ARG A 188 -12.72 -2.89 -3.27
CA ARG A 188 -12.03 -4.01 -2.61
C ARG A 188 -10.87 -4.54 -3.44
N GLN A 189 -11.03 -4.65 -4.76
CA GLN A 189 -9.97 -5.08 -5.65
C GLN A 189 -8.80 -4.08 -5.64
N GLN A 190 -9.08 -2.78 -5.75
CA GLN A 190 -8.05 -1.73 -5.70
C GLN A 190 -7.30 -1.70 -4.36
N LEU A 191 -8.01 -1.89 -3.24
CA LEU A 191 -7.39 -1.98 -1.92
C LEU A 191 -6.45 -3.18 -1.82
N HIS A 192 -6.86 -4.34 -2.33
CA HIS A 192 -6.03 -5.54 -2.32
C HIS A 192 -4.78 -5.39 -3.20
N GLU A 193 -4.91 -4.81 -4.39
CA GLU A 193 -3.78 -4.49 -5.27
C GLU A 193 -2.81 -3.52 -4.59
N ARG A 194 -3.33 -2.47 -3.93
CA ARG A 194 -2.53 -1.50 -3.20
C ARG A 194 -1.76 -2.16 -2.04
N GLU A 195 -2.41 -2.97 -1.21
CA GLU A 195 -1.77 -3.70 -0.11
C GLU A 195 -0.65 -4.60 -0.62
N TRP A 196 -0.86 -5.27 -1.76
CA TRP A 196 0.16 -6.09 -2.40
C TRP A 196 1.38 -5.25 -2.83
N TYR A 197 1.17 -4.10 -3.47
CA TYR A 197 2.26 -3.19 -3.86
C TYR A 197 3.01 -2.64 -2.64
N GLU A 198 2.31 -2.24 -1.58
CA GLU A 198 2.93 -1.75 -0.34
C GLU A 198 3.83 -2.81 0.30
N GLN A 199 3.41 -4.08 0.32
CA GLN A 199 4.22 -5.19 0.83
C GLN A 199 5.47 -5.44 -0.03
N GLN A 200 5.35 -5.40 -1.36
CA GLN A 200 6.49 -5.54 -2.26
C GLN A 200 7.52 -4.42 -2.05
N MET A 201 7.03 -3.18 -1.98
CA MET A 201 7.91 -2.01 -1.75
C MET A 201 8.65 -2.09 -0.41
N ALA A 202 7.98 -2.52 0.65
CA ALA A 202 8.63 -2.73 1.96
C ALA A 202 9.77 -3.76 1.86
N GLY A 203 9.58 -4.85 1.12
CA GLY A 203 10.62 -5.84 0.84
C GLY A 203 11.83 -5.26 0.10
N TYR A 204 11.60 -4.47 -0.94
CA TYR A 204 12.68 -3.80 -1.68
C TYR A 204 13.47 -2.81 -0.82
N TYR A 205 12.81 -2.01 0.02
CA TYR A 205 13.48 -1.08 0.93
C TYR A 205 14.35 -1.82 1.94
N ALA A 206 13.87 -2.90 2.54
CA ALA A 206 14.66 -3.71 3.46
C ALA A 206 15.91 -4.32 2.78
N GLN A 207 15.78 -4.79 1.55
CA GLN A 207 16.90 -5.32 0.78
C GLN A 207 17.93 -4.22 0.42
N MET A 208 17.43 -3.03 0.04
CA MET A 208 18.29 -1.88 -0.29
C MET A 208 19.06 -1.37 0.92
N ASP A 209 18.43 -1.33 2.10
CA ASP A 209 19.08 -0.98 3.35
C ASP A 209 20.20 -1.99 3.72
N THR A 210 19.97 -3.28 3.52
CA THR A 210 20.97 -4.32 3.74
C THR A 210 22.15 -4.16 2.79
N LEU A 211 21.89 -3.97 1.50
CA LEU A 211 22.93 -3.73 0.49
C LEU A 211 23.74 -2.46 0.78
N ASN A 212 23.09 -1.38 1.18
CA ASN A 212 23.77 -0.15 1.58
C ASN A 212 24.64 -0.34 2.82
N ALA A 213 24.15 -1.10 3.81
CA ALA A 213 24.96 -1.45 4.99
C ALA A 213 26.21 -2.24 4.61
N ASP A 214 26.09 -3.23 3.71
CA ASP A 214 27.21 -4.04 3.21
C ASP A 214 28.22 -3.20 2.40
N LEU A 215 27.74 -2.32 1.52
CA LEU A 215 28.59 -1.40 0.76
C LEU A 215 29.36 -0.42 1.67
N VAL A 216 28.70 0.12 2.69
CA VAL A 216 29.33 0.97 3.70
C VAL A 216 30.33 0.19 4.55
N GLU A 217 30.12 -1.12 4.79
CA GLU A 217 31.07 -1.98 5.50
C GLU A 217 32.29 -2.34 4.65
N GLN A 218 32.15 -2.48 3.34
CA GLN A 218 33.25 -2.75 2.42
C GLN A 218 34.19 -1.55 2.24
N THR A 219 33.72 -0.32 2.49
CA THR A 219 34.56 0.87 2.42
C THR A 219 35.26 1.10 3.75
N ARG A 220 36.59 0.77 3.84
CA ARG A 220 37.45 1.03 5.01
C ARG A 220 38.08 2.41 5.00
N THR A 221 37.80 3.24 4.02
CA THR A 221 38.38 4.56 3.84
C THR A 221 37.34 5.66 3.89
N ASP A 222 37.72 6.82 4.38
CA ASP A 222 36.92 8.03 4.31
C ASP A 222 37.00 8.62 2.88
N PRO A 223 35.88 8.91 2.21
CA PRO A 223 35.87 9.33 0.80
C PRO A 223 36.47 10.72 0.58
N LEU A 224 36.47 11.60 1.59
CA LEU A 224 37.02 12.96 1.46
C LEU A 224 38.54 12.95 1.61
N THR A 225 39.07 12.23 2.59
CA THR A 225 40.48 12.29 3.01
C THR A 225 41.29 11.11 2.52
N GLY A 226 40.66 10.02 2.11
CA GLY A 226 41.33 8.77 1.75
C GLY A 226 42.04 8.08 2.94
N LEU A 227 41.86 8.57 4.17
CA LEU A 227 42.32 7.91 5.39
C LEU A 227 41.43 6.73 5.75
N PRO A 228 41.87 5.79 6.56
CA PRO A 228 40.99 4.84 7.23
C PRO A 228 39.84 5.58 7.93
N ASN A 229 38.66 5.02 7.84
CA ASN A 229 37.50 5.56 8.54
C ASN A 229 37.41 5.01 9.97
N ARG A 230 36.43 5.48 10.74
CA ARG A 230 36.17 5.06 12.13
C ARG A 230 36.07 3.52 12.29
N ARG A 231 35.49 2.82 11.31
CA ARG A 231 35.37 1.35 11.36
C ARG A 231 36.71 0.66 11.15
N ALA A 232 37.47 1.11 10.16
CA ALA A 232 38.84 0.60 9.94
C ALA A 232 39.70 0.83 11.15
N PHE A 233 39.56 1.99 11.82
CA PHE A 233 40.26 2.29 13.06
C PHE A 233 39.90 1.32 14.18
N ALA A 234 38.60 1.02 14.38
CA ALA A 234 38.17 0.09 15.43
C ALA A 234 38.82 -1.32 15.26
N VAL A 235 38.92 -1.81 14.03
CA VAL A 235 39.58 -3.08 13.72
C VAL A 235 41.10 -3.00 14.03
N ALA A 236 41.75 -1.92 13.61
CA ALA A 236 43.17 -1.71 13.87
C ALA A 236 43.45 -1.58 15.38
N LEU A 237 42.61 -0.87 16.11
CA LEU A 237 42.72 -0.70 17.56
C LEU A 237 42.55 -2.02 18.31
N ALA A 238 41.58 -2.85 17.93
CA ALA A 238 41.39 -4.18 18.54
C ALA A 238 42.63 -5.06 18.34
N ALA A 239 43.16 -5.14 17.11
CA ALA A 239 44.36 -5.91 16.80
C ALA A 239 45.62 -5.41 17.55
N ALA A 240 45.82 -4.07 17.59
CA ALA A 240 46.95 -3.47 18.31
C ALA A 240 46.82 -3.66 19.83
N THR A 241 45.61 -3.67 20.38
CA THR A 241 45.38 -3.94 21.81
C THR A 241 45.75 -5.38 22.17
N GLU A 242 45.36 -6.36 21.37
CA GLU A 242 45.75 -7.76 21.56
C GLU A 242 47.26 -7.94 21.49
N GLN A 243 47.89 -7.35 20.49
CA GLN A 243 49.34 -7.40 20.32
C GLN A 243 50.11 -6.74 21.49
N ALA A 244 49.68 -5.53 21.88
CA ALA A 244 50.27 -4.81 23.01
C ALA A 244 50.20 -5.61 24.32
N ARG A 245 49.10 -6.26 24.60
CA ARG A 245 48.91 -7.14 25.76
C ARG A 245 49.74 -8.40 25.69
N ALA A 246 49.85 -9.03 24.52
CA ALA A 246 50.62 -10.25 24.33
C ALA A 246 52.11 -10.04 24.53
N VAL A 247 52.63 -8.88 24.12
CA VAL A 247 54.09 -8.56 24.15
C VAL A 247 54.47 -7.69 25.37
N GLY A 248 53.45 -7.13 26.08
CA GLY A 248 53.69 -6.23 27.23
C GLY A 248 54.24 -4.87 26.82
N GLN A 249 53.90 -4.41 25.59
CA GLN A 249 54.33 -3.11 25.09
C GLN A 249 53.26 -2.05 25.31
N PRO A 250 53.64 -0.77 25.50
CA PRO A 250 52.66 0.31 25.65
C PRO A 250 51.89 0.57 24.33
N LEU A 251 50.64 0.96 24.43
CA LEU A 251 49.78 1.39 23.34
C LEU A 251 49.09 2.68 23.73
N SER A 252 49.27 3.74 22.94
CA SER A 252 48.59 4.99 23.17
C SER A 252 47.58 5.32 22.07
N VAL A 253 46.53 6.04 22.43
CA VAL A 253 45.50 6.56 21.53
C VAL A 253 45.48 8.07 21.68
N ALA A 254 45.41 8.79 20.56
CA ALA A 254 45.19 10.22 20.57
C ALA A 254 43.97 10.61 19.73
N LEU A 255 43.17 11.52 20.24
CA LEU A 255 42.09 12.18 19.51
C LEU A 255 42.51 13.59 19.14
N LEU A 256 42.33 13.95 17.88
CA LEU A 256 42.69 15.24 17.31
C LEU A 256 41.47 15.89 16.71
N ASP A 257 41.30 17.18 16.94
CA ASP A 257 40.19 17.97 16.39
C ASP A 257 40.75 19.31 15.87
N VAL A 258 40.21 19.73 14.71
CA VAL A 258 40.61 20.99 14.08
C VAL A 258 39.95 22.17 14.80
N ASP A 259 40.76 23.03 15.37
CA ASP A 259 40.28 24.16 16.13
C ASP A 259 39.49 25.15 15.26
N HIS A 260 38.31 25.56 15.75
CA HIS A 260 37.44 26.54 15.09
C HIS A 260 37.00 26.13 13.66
N PHE A 261 36.99 24.83 13.31
CA PHE A 261 36.66 24.36 11.97
C PHE A 261 35.27 24.83 11.49
N LYS A 262 34.31 24.91 12.40
CA LYS A 262 33.00 25.48 12.06
C LYS A 262 33.12 26.91 11.55
N THR A 263 33.98 27.73 12.17
CA THR A 263 34.22 29.10 11.71
C THR A 263 34.86 29.15 10.32
N VAL A 264 35.77 28.19 10.03
CA VAL A 264 36.34 28.05 8.69
C VAL A 264 35.23 27.81 7.67
N ASN A 265 34.32 26.89 7.93
CA ASN A 265 33.18 26.60 7.05
C ASN A 265 32.22 27.81 6.93
N ASP A 266 31.88 28.47 8.04
CA ASP A 266 30.92 29.56 8.06
C ASP A 266 31.45 30.81 7.31
N VAL A 267 32.77 31.03 7.32
CA VAL A 267 33.41 32.20 6.68
C VAL A 267 33.84 31.92 5.24
N HIS A 268 34.37 30.72 4.96
CA HIS A 268 35.03 30.40 3.69
C HIS A 268 34.31 29.37 2.86
N GLY A 269 33.19 28.82 3.38
CA GLY A 269 32.39 27.77 2.72
C GLY A 269 32.94 26.37 2.93
N HIS A 270 32.06 25.38 2.71
CA HIS A 270 32.38 23.96 2.91
C HIS A 270 33.50 23.44 2.00
N ASP A 271 33.59 23.94 0.76
CA ASP A 271 34.64 23.54 -0.18
C ASP A 271 36.05 23.85 0.35
N GLN A 272 36.20 24.99 1.03
CA GLN A 272 37.48 25.38 1.65
C GLN A 272 37.76 24.54 2.91
N GLY A 273 36.74 24.26 3.72
CA GLY A 273 36.86 23.32 4.84
C GLY A 273 37.29 21.92 4.37
N ASP A 274 36.72 21.43 3.30
CA ASP A 274 37.11 20.15 2.69
C ASP A 274 38.56 20.15 2.19
N ALA A 275 39.02 21.27 1.61
CA ALA A 275 40.43 21.43 1.20
C ALA A 275 41.38 21.35 2.42
N VAL A 276 41.05 22.07 3.51
CA VAL A 276 41.80 22.01 4.77
C VAL A 276 41.89 20.58 5.29
N LEU A 277 40.79 19.83 5.32
CA LEU A 277 40.77 18.44 5.77
C LEU A 277 41.62 17.51 4.90
N ARG A 278 41.64 17.68 3.57
CA ARG A 278 42.48 16.89 2.63
C ARG A 278 43.95 17.17 2.86
N GLU A 279 44.36 18.44 2.99
CA GLU A 279 45.75 18.82 3.22
C GLU A 279 46.22 18.34 4.60
N LEU A 280 45.41 18.57 5.63
CA LEU A 280 45.69 18.06 6.97
C LEU A 280 45.86 16.54 6.94
N SER A 281 45.00 15.79 6.26
CA SER A 281 45.06 14.34 6.13
C SER A 281 46.36 13.87 5.45
N THR A 282 46.85 14.63 4.47
CA THR A 282 48.12 14.34 3.77
C THR A 282 49.30 14.51 4.72
N LEU A 283 49.32 15.59 5.49
CA LEU A 283 50.35 15.84 6.51
C LEU A 283 50.32 14.77 7.62
N LEU A 284 49.13 14.48 8.16
CA LEU A 284 48.96 13.46 9.21
C LEU A 284 49.42 12.08 8.73
N ARG A 285 49.10 11.70 7.50
CA ARG A 285 49.53 10.42 6.89
C ARG A 285 51.06 10.35 6.78
N ALA A 286 51.69 11.44 6.34
CA ALA A 286 53.15 11.49 6.22
C ALA A 286 53.85 11.34 7.58
N HIS A 287 53.35 11.99 8.63
CA HIS A 287 53.89 11.90 9.98
C HIS A 287 53.70 10.53 10.64
N MET A 288 52.59 9.89 10.34
CA MET A 288 52.25 8.58 10.93
C MET A 288 52.85 7.41 10.15
N ALA A 289 53.53 7.64 9.01
CA ALA A 289 54.11 6.60 8.21
C ALA A 289 55.20 5.83 9.00
N GLY A 290 54.90 4.57 9.33
CA GLY A 290 55.78 3.69 10.13
C GLY A 290 55.69 3.92 11.65
N ALA A 291 54.96 4.94 12.14
CA ALA A 291 54.83 5.23 13.57
C ALA A 291 53.51 4.75 14.16
N GLY A 292 52.50 4.54 13.34
CA GLY A 292 51.19 4.13 13.81
C GLY A 292 50.10 4.20 12.73
N THR A 293 48.88 4.18 13.15
CA THR A 293 47.70 4.30 12.27
C THR A 293 46.93 5.59 12.56
N ILE A 294 46.49 6.26 11.50
CA ILE A 294 45.58 7.41 11.60
C ILE A 294 44.28 7.12 10.88
N ALA A 295 43.20 7.62 11.41
CA ALA A 295 41.88 7.54 10.78
C ALA A 295 41.09 8.85 10.95
N ARG A 296 40.18 9.11 10.05
CA ARG A 296 39.16 10.14 10.25
C ARG A 296 38.03 9.53 11.08
N TYR A 297 37.76 10.13 12.26
CA TYR A 297 36.80 9.59 13.22
C TYR A 297 35.39 10.13 12.97
N GLY A 298 35.29 11.38 12.50
CA GLY A 298 34.04 12.05 12.09
C GLY A 298 34.28 13.53 11.82
N GLY A 299 33.50 14.18 10.98
CA GLY A 299 33.57 15.61 10.71
C GLY A 299 35.01 16.16 10.58
N GLU A 300 35.45 16.91 11.58
CA GLU A 300 36.76 17.51 11.74
C GLU A 300 37.69 16.73 12.71
N GLU A 301 37.24 15.54 13.15
CA GLU A 301 37.95 14.73 14.15
C GLU A 301 38.79 13.63 13.51
N PHE A 302 40.02 13.46 14.00
CA PHE A 302 40.92 12.40 13.63
C PHE A 302 41.34 11.61 14.87
N VAL A 303 41.71 10.36 14.69
CA VAL A 303 42.21 9.48 15.75
C VAL A 303 43.50 8.82 15.32
N LEU A 304 44.45 8.78 16.25
CA LEU A 304 45.77 8.20 16.05
C LEU A 304 45.93 7.01 16.99
N LEU A 305 46.49 5.94 16.45
CA LEU A 305 46.90 4.76 17.18
C LEU A 305 48.42 4.70 17.17
N LEU A 306 49.04 4.72 18.34
CA LEU A 306 50.48 4.82 18.55
C LEU A 306 51.00 3.56 19.27
N PRO A 307 51.29 2.50 18.50
CA PRO A 307 51.90 1.28 19.08
C PRO A 307 53.30 1.56 19.62
N ASN A 308 53.67 0.85 20.67
CA ASN A 308 54.99 0.93 21.31
C ASN A 308 55.35 2.32 21.88
N ALA A 309 54.33 3.16 22.09
CA ALA A 309 54.49 4.51 22.67
C ALA A 309 53.82 4.58 24.04
N ASP A 310 54.56 4.88 25.06
CA ASP A 310 54.02 5.29 26.37
C ASP A 310 53.46 6.70 26.33
N LEU A 311 52.89 7.17 27.45
CA LEU A 311 52.19 8.48 27.50
C LEU A 311 53.12 9.64 27.13
N LEU A 312 54.41 9.60 27.59
CA LEU A 312 55.37 10.66 27.32
C LEU A 312 55.78 10.67 25.85
N GLN A 313 56.07 9.49 25.29
CA GLN A 313 56.44 9.32 23.88
C GLN A 313 55.30 9.73 22.96
N ALA A 314 54.06 9.29 23.27
CA ALA A 314 52.87 9.65 22.51
C ALA A 314 52.60 11.16 22.57
N ARG A 315 52.76 11.78 23.74
CA ARG A 315 52.62 13.24 23.89
C ARG A 315 53.65 14.00 23.05
N VAL A 316 54.88 13.58 23.03
CA VAL A 316 55.98 14.21 22.22
C VAL A 316 55.66 14.07 20.73
N GLN A 317 55.21 12.90 20.27
CA GLN A 317 54.81 12.71 18.87
C GLN A 317 53.64 13.59 18.50
N CYS A 318 52.61 13.69 19.36
CA CYS A 318 51.44 14.54 19.13
C CYS A 318 51.79 16.05 19.16
N GLU A 319 52.73 16.48 20.03
CA GLU A 319 53.18 17.88 20.05
C GLU A 319 53.92 18.25 18.77
N TYR A 320 54.80 17.33 18.26
CA TYR A 320 55.45 17.53 16.97
C TYR A 320 54.44 17.63 15.83
N LEU A 321 53.41 16.79 15.86
CA LEU A 321 52.30 16.81 14.89
C LEU A 321 51.56 18.14 14.94
N ARG A 322 51.17 18.62 16.15
CA ARG A 322 50.49 19.91 16.35
C ARG A 322 51.31 21.05 15.77
N GLN A 323 52.62 21.10 16.08
CA GLN A 323 53.52 22.15 15.56
C GLN A 323 53.63 22.08 14.02
N SER A 324 53.65 20.88 13.46
CA SER A 324 53.68 20.71 12.02
C SER A 324 52.37 21.21 11.35
N VAL A 325 51.24 20.99 11.99
CA VAL A 325 49.95 21.55 11.52
C VAL A 325 49.94 23.09 11.61
N ALA A 326 50.41 23.66 12.71
CA ALA A 326 50.47 25.13 12.88
C ALA A 326 51.47 25.77 11.88
N ALA A 327 52.50 25.06 11.45
CA ALA A 327 53.45 25.50 10.45
C ALA A 327 53.07 25.21 9.00
N MET A 328 51.92 24.58 8.79
CA MET A 328 51.44 24.17 7.47
C MET A 328 51.12 25.41 6.62
N THR A 329 51.70 25.46 5.43
CA THR A 329 51.46 26.56 4.47
C THR A 329 50.27 26.21 3.59
N ILE A 330 49.10 26.23 4.17
CA ILE A 330 47.80 26.07 3.46
C ILE A 330 47.11 27.42 3.28
N ALA A 331 46.12 27.44 2.42
CA ALA A 331 45.36 28.66 2.10
C ALA A 331 44.71 29.32 3.34
N LEU A 332 44.45 28.54 4.39
CA LEU A 332 43.86 28.99 5.66
C LEU A 332 44.66 28.42 6.85
N PRO A 333 45.26 29.24 7.70
CA PRO A 333 45.94 28.79 8.89
C PRO A 333 44.97 28.15 9.86
N VAL A 334 45.24 26.91 10.28
CA VAL A 334 44.45 26.17 11.26
C VAL A 334 45.35 25.62 12.35
N THR A 335 44.81 25.45 13.54
CA THR A 335 45.46 24.76 14.66
C THR A 335 44.68 23.51 15.03
N VAL A 336 45.27 22.64 15.81
CA VAL A 336 44.62 21.42 16.28
C VAL A 336 44.78 21.27 17.78
N SER A 337 43.74 20.81 18.43
CA SER A 337 43.79 20.34 19.83
C SER A 337 43.92 18.82 19.83
N ILE A 338 44.75 18.27 20.70
CA ILE A 338 44.99 16.83 20.77
C ILE A 338 44.88 16.35 22.21
N GLY A 339 44.12 15.27 22.42
CA GLY A 339 44.00 14.56 23.69
C GLY A 339 44.66 13.18 23.60
N VAL A 340 45.52 12.81 24.51
CA VAL A 340 46.31 11.58 24.50
C VAL A 340 46.06 10.75 25.77
N ALA A 341 45.90 9.45 25.60
CA ALA A 341 45.83 8.49 26.70
C ALA A 341 46.55 7.17 26.35
N THR A 342 47.19 6.55 27.32
CA THR A 342 47.83 5.25 27.16
C THR A 342 46.93 4.16 27.73
N LEU A 343 46.83 3.03 27.03
CA LEU A 343 46.03 1.87 27.44
C LEU A 343 46.67 1.20 28.67
N TYR A 344 45.92 1.03 29.73
CA TYR A 344 46.33 0.23 30.88
C TYR A 344 46.14 -1.29 30.63
N PRO A 345 46.89 -2.15 31.33
CA PRO A 345 46.88 -3.60 31.01
C PRO A 345 45.51 -4.28 31.05
N GLN A 346 44.63 -3.84 31.91
CA GLN A 346 43.29 -4.44 32.07
C GLN A 346 42.13 -3.49 31.65
N GLU A 347 42.47 -2.37 31.06
CA GLU A 347 41.52 -1.37 30.63
C GLU A 347 40.78 -1.80 29.35
N SER A 348 39.52 -1.45 29.22
CA SER A 348 38.77 -1.64 27.97
C SER A 348 39.20 -0.61 26.92
N VAL A 349 39.02 -0.96 25.66
CA VAL A 349 39.30 -0.06 24.52
C VAL A 349 38.44 1.21 24.60
N GLU A 350 37.19 1.08 25.06
CA GLU A 350 36.25 2.19 25.22
C GLU A 350 36.74 3.16 26.31
N ALA A 351 37.36 2.65 27.37
CA ALA A 351 37.84 3.46 28.48
C ALA A 351 39.03 4.31 28.08
N VAL A 352 40.03 3.77 27.34
CA VAL A 352 41.16 4.56 26.85
C VAL A 352 40.73 5.63 25.85
N ILE A 353 39.77 5.34 24.96
CA ILE A 353 39.19 6.35 24.04
C ILE A 353 38.55 7.45 24.84
N LYS A 354 37.77 7.10 25.87
CA LYS A 354 37.09 8.09 26.73
C LYS A 354 38.08 8.99 27.47
N ARG A 355 39.24 8.46 27.95
CA ARG A 355 40.28 9.28 28.56
C ARG A 355 40.95 10.21 27.54
N ALA A 356 41.21 9.73 26.32
CA ALA A 356 41.73 10.57 25.25
C ALA A 356 40.73 11.70 24.88
N ASP A 357 39.44 11.42 24.88
CA ASP A 357 38.37 12.43 24.65
C ASP A 357 38.32 13.48 25.78
N GLN A 358 38.43 13.06 27.04
CA GLN A 358 38.54 13.95 28.18
C GLN A 358 39.80 14.84 28.10
N ALA A 359 40.90 14.30 27.64
CA ALA A 359 42.14 15.04 27.39
C ALA A 359 41.94 16.08 26.26
N LEU A 360 41.31 15.69 25.16
CA LEU A 360 40.96 16.59 24.04
C LEU A 360 40.04 17.74 24.51
N TYR A 361 39.03 17.39 25.29
CA TYR A 361 38.13 18.40 25.87
C TYR A 361 38.92 19.39 26.78
N ALA A 362 39.83 18.90 27.58
CA ALA A 362 40.70 19.76 28.41
C ALA A 362 41.60 20.65 27.52
N ALA A 363 42.17 20.14 26.42
CA ALA A 363 42.89 20.92 25.45
C ALA A 363 42.08 22.07 24.85
N LYS A 364 40.85 21.74 24.41
CA LYS A 364 39.91 22.78 23.88
C LYS A 364 39.56 23.83 24.90
N ARG A 365 39.37 23.47 26.16
CA ARG A 365 39.07 24.42 27.26
C ARG A 365 40.29 25.23 27.72
N GLY A 366 41.48 24.65 27.63
CA GLY A 366 42.76 25.29 28.04
C GLY A 366 43.28 26.33 27.06
N GLY A 367 42.50 26.68 26.01
CA GLY A 367 42.88 27.71 25.04
C GLY A 367 43.13 27.20 23.63
N ARG A 368 42.91 25.87 23.38
CA ARG A 368 43.18 25.20 22.09
C ARG A 368 44.64 25.19 21.72
N ASP A 369 44.95 24.76 20.49
CA ASP A 369 46.33 24.65 19.96
C ASP A 369 47.32 24.06 20.97
N GLN A 370 46.99 22.91 21.54
CA GLN A 370 47.78 22.24 22.56
C GLN A 370 47.50 20.74 22.64
N VAL A 371 48.45 20.02 23.23
CA VAL A 371 48.35 18.61 23.54
C VAL A 371 48.16 18.41 25.03
N VAL A 372 47.10 17.74 25.42
CA VAL A 372 46.88 17.31 26.81
C VAL A 372 46.94 15.81 26.89
N ALA A 373 47.70 15.29 27.86
CA ALA A 373 47.79 13.89 28.14
C ALA A 373 47.21 13.58 29.52
N LEU A 374 46.37 12.55 29.60
CA LEU A 374 45.80 12.05 30.85
C LEU A 374 46.27 10.65 31.16
N GLU A 375 46.75 10.48 32.39
CA GLU A 375 47.06 9.15 32.98
C GLU A 375 45.80 8.35 33.20
#